data_f127f131dac8f744665f3e7a250c3f08
#
_entry.id   f127f131dac8f744665f3e7a250c3f08
#
_cell.length_a   1.000
_cell.length_b   1.000
_cell.length_c   1.000
_cell.angle_alpha   90.00
_cell.angle_beta   90.00
_cell.angle_gamma   90.00
#
_symmetry.space_group_name_H-M   'P 1'
#
loop_
_entity.id
_entity.type
_entity.pdbx_description
1 polymer ?
#
loop_
_entity_poly.entity_id
_entity_poly.type
_entity_poly.pdbx_seq_one_letter_code
_entity_poly.pdbx_strand_id
1 'polypeptide(L)'
;MVRRVLECLPSDYAGYSAEELKQAIWAAEGRTVCCEMVAPVPAYISNLTNAEIAKAFGADLMLLNGLDVLNPVICGLDQGAEDPIRRLKALSGRPIGANLEPVDADAIMVEARNVLPKGRTCSVETLEAADRLGLDFICLT
;
A
#
# COMPACT_ATOMS: atom_id res chain seq x y z
N MET A 1 8.97 -22.90 4.66
CA MET A 1 9.10 -22.82 3.18
C MET A 1 8.15 -21.70 2.73
N VAL A 2 8.68 -20.69 2.07
CA VAL A 2 7.87 -19.57 1.55
C VAL A 2 7.02 -20.07 0.38
N ARG A 3 5.71 -19.82 0.44
CA ARG A 3 4.80 -20.13 -0.68
C ARG A 3 4.85 -18.99 -1.70
N ARG A 4 4.64 -19.30 -2.97
CA ARG A 4 4.45 -18.27 -3.98
C ARG A 4 3.15 -17.48 -3.73
N VAL A 5 3.13 -16.21 -4.07
CA VAL A 5 1.98 -15.30 -3.82
C VAL A 5 0.64 -15.92 -4.23
N LEU A 6 0.59 -16.61 -5.38
CA LEU A 6 -0.64 -17.21 -5.91
C LEU A 6 -1.23 -18.33 -5.01
N GLU A 7 -0.47 -18.84 -4.05
CA GLU A 7 -0.87 -19.92 -3.14
C GLU A 7 -0.96 -19.47 -1.68
N CYS A 8 -0.62 -18.19 -1.41
CA CYS A 8 -0.64 -17.65 -0.05
C CYS A 8 -2.06 -17.45 0.48
N LEU A 9 -2.24 -17.87 1.71
CA LEU A 9 -3.40 -17.52 2.51
C LEU A 9 -3.13 -16.20 3.26
N PRO A 10 -4.16 -15.50 3.75
CA PRO A 10 -3.97 -14.31 4.59
C PRO A 10 -3.04 -14.53 5.79
N SER A 11 -3.08 -15.72 6.40
CA SER A 11 -2.21 -16.12 7.50
C SER A 11 -0.74 -16.27 7.11
N ASP A 12 -0.44 -16.61 5.86
CA ASP A 12 0.95 -16.70 5.38
C ASP A 12 1.54 -15.29 5.33
N TYR A 13 0.82 -14.33 4.74
CA TYR A 13 1.26 -12.93 4.68
C TYR A 13 1.48 -12.29 6.05
N ALA A 14 0.63 -12.62 7.03
CA ALA A 14 0.76 -12.08 8.38
C ALA A 14 2.06 -12.53 9.09
N GLY A 15 2.66 -13.63 8.64
CA GLY A 15 3.91 -14.16 9.18
C GLY A 15 5.16 -13.85 8.34
N TYR A 16 5.01 -13.25 7.16
CA TYR A 16 6.13 -13.01 6.27
C TYR A 16 6.92 -11.75 6.66
N SER A 17 8.24 -11.88 6.65
CA SER A 17 9.14 -10.75 6.58
C SER A 17 9.12 -10.12 5.18
N ALA A 18 9.69 -8.92 5.04
CA ALA A 18 9.82 -8.25 3.74
C ALA A 18 10.57 -9.12 2.71
N GLU A 19 11.60 -9.83 3.13
CA GLU A 19 12.37 -10.72 2.25
C GLU A 19 11.57 -11.96 1.85
N GLU A 20 10.76 -12.51 2.76
CA GLU A 20 9.88 -13.64 2.44
C GLU A 20 8.75 -13.23 1.48
N LEU A 21 8.17 -12.03 1.66
CA LEU A 21 7.20 -11.48 0.71
C LEU A 21 7.82 -11.29 -0.67
N LYS A 22 9.02 -10.72 -0.75
CA LYS A 22 9.78 -10.58 -1.99
C LYS A 22 10.05 -11.93 -2.66
N GLN A 23 10.44 -12.94 -1.89
CA GLN A 23 10.63 -14.30 -2.38
C GLN A 23 9.32 -14.91 -2.90
N ALA A 24 8.21 -14.69 -2.21
CA ALA A 24 6.90 -15.19 -2.63
C ALA A 24 6.44 -14.55 -3.96
N ILE A 25 6.70 -13.24 -4.15
CA ILE A 25 6.44 -12.51 -5.39
C ILE A 25 7.33 -13.06 -6.51
N TRP A 26 8.63 -13.22 -6.25
CA TRP A 26 9.57 -13.76 -7.23
C TRP A 26 9.19 -15.17 -7.70
N ALA A 27 8.78 -16.04 -6.77
CA ALA A 27 8.33 -17.39 -7.05
C ALA A 27 7.04 -17.47 -7.89
N ALA A 28 6.29 -16.38 -7.98
CA ALA A 28 5.11 -16.28 -8.86
C ALA A 28 5.46 -16.02 -10.33
N GLU A 29 6.73 -15.79 -10.67
CA GLU A 29 7.22 -15.72 -12.06
C GLU A 29 6.46 -14.69 -12.93
N GLY A 30 6.23 -13.50 -12.41
CA GLY A 30 5.54 -12.40 -13.10
C GLY A 30 4.01 -12.51 -13.13
N ARG A 31 3.41 -13.45 -12.40
CA ARG A 31 1.95 -13.62 -12.35
C ARG A 31 1.29 -12.92 -11.16
N THR A 32 2.04 -12.17 -10.37
CA THR A 32 1.51 -11.36 -9.27
C THR A 32 0.80 -10.13 -9.81
N VAL A 33 -0.43 -9.92 -9.38
CA VAL A 33 -1.22 -8.74 -9.72
C VAL A 33 -1.19 -7.75 -8.57
N CYS A 34 -0.56 -6.60 -8.79
CA CYS A 34 -0.62 -5.46 -7.88
C CYS A 34 -1.69 -4.48 -8.37
N CYS A 35 -2.69 -4.21 -7.54
CA CYS A 35 -3.73 -3.24 -7.83
C CYS A 35 -3.44 -1.93 -7.12
N GLU A 36 -3.27 -0.86 -7.90
CA GLU A 36 -3.16 0.50 -7.37
C GLU A 36 -4.54 1.12 -7.17
N MET A 37 -4.71 1.82 -6.05
CA MET A 37 -5.95 2.51 -5.71
C MET A 37 -5.68 3.79 -4.94
N VAL A 38 -6.51 4.81 -5.13
CA VAL A 38 -6.35 6.09 -4.44
C VAL A 38 -6.99 6.02 -3.06
N ALA A 39 -6.16 6.07 -2.01
CA ALA A 39 -6.57 5.85 -0.62
C ALA A 39 -7.72 6.78 -0.14
N PRO A 40 -7.68 8.12 -0.37
CA PRO A 40 -8.73 9.03 0.07
C PRO A 40 -9.97 9.08 -0.85
N VAL A 41 -10.06 8.19 -1.84
CA VAL A 41 -11.22 8.15 -2.75
C VAL A 41 -12.15 7.00 -2.37
N PRO A 42 -13.48 7.27 -2.25
CA PRO A 42 -14.44 6.24 -1.90
C PRO A 42 -14.53 5.15 -2.99
N ALA A 43 -14.81 3.94 -2.54
CA ALA A 43 -15.12 2.84 -3.44
C ALA A 43 -16.46 3.09 -4.17
N TYR A 44 -16.61 2.49 -5.35
CA TYR A 44 -17.86 2.57 -6.10
C TYR A 44 -19.05 1.89 -5.37
N ILE A 45 -18.75 0.90 -4.55
CA ILE A 45 -19.73 0.19 -3.72
C ILE A 45 -19.63 0.74 -2.28
N SER A 46 -20.74 1.26 -1.77
CA SER A 46 -20.82 1.79 -0.39
C SER A 46 -20.46 0.72 0.63
N ASN A 47 -19.84 1.14 1.71
CA ASN A 47 -19.44 0.29 2.86
C ASN A 47 -18.33 -0.74 2.55
N LEU A 48 -17.66 -0.62 1.41
CA LEU A 48 -16.47 -1.40 1.09
C LEU A 48 -15.27 -0.47 0.90
N THR A 49 -14.09 -1.00 1.16
CA THR A 49 -12.85 -0.37 0.74
C THR A 49 -12.50 -0.76 -0.69
N ASN A 50 -11.73 0.08 -1.38
CA ASN A 50 -11.20 -0.27 -2.71
C ASN A 50 -10.36 -1.55 -2.67
N ALA A 51 -9.67 -1.84 -1.55
CA ALA A 51 -8.86 -3.04 -1.38
C ALA A 51 -9.70 -4.32 -1.32
N GLU A 52 -10.87 -4.30 -0.68
CA GLU A 52 -11.79 -5.44 -0.67
C GLU A 52 -12.31 -5.74 -2.08
N ILE A 53 -12.63 -4.68 -2.84
CA ILE A 53 -13.07 -4.82 -4.23
C ILE A 53 -11.92 -5.39 -5.09
N ALA A 54 -10.71 -4.81 -5.00
CA ALA A 54 -9.57 -5.29 -5.76
C ALA A 54 -9.24 -6.76 -5.45
N LYS A 55 -9.29 -7.16 -4.17
CA LYS A 55 -9.14 -8.57 -3.77
C LYS A 55 -10.20 -9.45 -4.42
N ALA A 56 -11.46 -9.03 -4.42
CA ALA A 56 -12.56 -9.80 -5.00
C ALA A 56 -12.36 -10.04 -6.52
N PHE A 57 -11.66 -9.13 -7.19
CA PHE A 57 -11.28 -9.25 -8.60
C PHE A 57 -9.89 -9.89 -8.83
N GLY A 58 -9.27 -10.44 -7.79
CA GLY A 58 -8.07 -11.28 -7.93
C GLY A 58 -6.74 -10.55 -7.73
N ALA A 59 -6.73 -9.33 -7.17
CA ALA A 59 -5.48 -8.68 -6.83
C ALA A 59 -4.74 -9.41 -5.69
N ASP A 60 -3.43 -9.53 -5.82
CA ASP A 60 -2.54 -10.18 -4.87
C ASP A 60 -1.90 -9.18 -3.90
N LEU A 61 -1.60 -7.99 -4.39
CA LEU A 61 -1.01 -6.88 -3.64
C LEU A 61 -1.86 -5.63 -3.81
N MET A 62 -1.93 -4.79 -2.78
CA MET A 62 -2.63 -3.51 -2.81
C MET A 62 -1.65 -2.37 -2.68
N LEU A 63 -1.68 -1.43 -3.62
CA LEU A 63 -0.83 -0.24 -3.61
C LEU A 63 -1.70 1.01 -3.39
N LEU A 64 -1.49 1.69 -2.27
CA LEU A 64 -2.21 2.89 -1.90
C LEU A 64 -1.55 4.13 -2.48
N ASN A 65 -2.15 4.71 -3.51
CA ASN A 65 -1.77 6.02 -4.02
C ASN A 65 -2.44 7.13 -3.19
N GLY A 66 -1.75 8.24 -3.03
CA GLY A 66 -2.29 9.39 -2.32
C GLY A 66 -2.41 9.22 -0.80
N LEU A 67 -1.86 8.15 -0.23
CA LEU A 67 -1.78 7.97 1.22
C LEU A 67 -0.74 8.94 1.81
N ASP A 68 -1.17 9.76 2.75
CA ASP A 68 -0.27 10.53 3.61
C ASP A 68 0.10 9.66 4.82
N VAL A 69 1.34 9.17 4.88
CA VAL A 69 1.78 8.26 5.96
C VAL A 69 1.89 8.94 7.33
N LEU A 70 1.91 10.28 7.37
CA LEU A 70 1.88 11.04 8.62
C LEU A 70 0.45 11.33 9.09
N ASN A 71 -0.54 11.22 8.18
CA ASN A 71 -1.95 11.51 8.41
C ASN A 71 -2.84 10.54 7.59
N PRO A 72 -2.80 9.23 7.87
CA PRO A 72 -3.40 8.23 7.01
C PRO A 72 -4.94 8.33 6.98
N VAL A 73 -5.48 8.57 5.79
CA VAL A 73 -6.92 8.54 5.52
C VAL A 73 -7.20 7.51 4.43
N ILE A 74 -8.03 6.53 4.75
CA ILE A 74 -8.48 5.49 3.81
C ILE A 74 -10.00 5.49 3.78
N CYS A 75 -10.57 5.82 2.62
CA CYS A 75 -12.02 5.77 2.45
C CYS A 75 -12.57 4.35 2.58
N GLY A 76 -13.71 4.24 3.26
CA GLY A 76 -14.34 2.94 3.57
C GLY A 76 -13.95 2.36 4.92
N LEU A 77 -12.94 2.93 5.60
CA LEU A 77 -12.66 2.66 7.02
C LEU A 77 -13.31 3.74 7.90
N ASP A 78 -13.62 3.39 9.15
CA ASP A 78 -14.10 4.35 10.13
C ASP A 78 -13.06 5.46 10.33
N GLN A 79 -13.50 6.71 10.33
CA GLN A 79 -12.63 7.85 10.57
C GLN A 79 -12.06 7.80 11.99
N GLY A 80 -10.73 7.95 12.10
CA GLY A 80 -10.03 7.82 13.38
C GLY A 80 -9.79 6.38 13.83
N ALA A 81 -9.93 5.41 12.94
CA ALA A 81 -9.55 4.04 13.24
C ALA A 81 -8.09 3.98 13.68
N GLU A 82 -7.85 3.43 14.86
CA GLU A 82 -6.51 3.02 15.25
C GLU A 82 -6.01 1.98 14.25
N ASP A 83 -4.75 2.06 13.84
CA ASP A 83 -4.11 1.12 12.91
C ASP A 83 -4.86 0.89 11.57
N PRO A 84 -5.09 1.93 10.73
CA PRO A 84 -5.88 1.79 9.51
C PRO A 84 -5.29 0.77 8.51
N ILE A 85 -3.98 0.64 8.43
CA ILE A 85 -3.32 -0.34 7.54
C ILE A 85 -3.57 -1.77 8.04
N ARG A 86 -3.44 -2.00 9.35
CA ARG A 86 -3.74 -3.31 9.94
C ARG A 86 -5.18 -3.71 9.70
N ARG A 87 -6.11 -2.76 9.84
CA ARG A 87 -7.53 -3.02 9.57
C ARG A 87 -7.77 -3.34 8.09
N LEU A 88 -7.14 -2.61 7.18
CA LEU A 88 -7.23 -2.87 5.75
C LEU A 88 -6.67 -4.26 5.38
N LYS A 89 -5.56 -4.66 5.99
CA LYS A 89 -5.00 -6.02 5.87
C LYS A 89 -5.97 -7.09 6.35
N ALA A 90 -6.63 -6.87 7.48
CA ALA A 90 -7.62 -7.81 8.01
C ALA A 90 -8.83 -7.98 7.07
N LEU A 91 -9.30 -6.90 6.44
CA LEU A 91 -10.42 -6.93 5.49
C LEU A 91 -10.02 -7.55 4.14
N SER A 92 -8.89 -7.17 3.59
CA SER A 92 -8.45 -7.65 2.27
C SER A 92 -7.75 -9.01 2.33
N GLY A 93 -7.07 -9.32 3.43
CA GLY A 93 -6.20 -10.50 3.53
C GLY A 93 -5.01 -10.45 2.56
N ARG A 94 -4.53 -9.25 2.23
CA ARG A 94 -3.46 -9.02 1.25
C ARG A 94 -2.40 -8.08 1.80
N PRO A 95 -1.14 -8.17 1.32
CA PRO A 95 -0.12 -7.18 1.59
C PRO A 95 -0.51 -5.81 1.07
N ILE A 96 -0.22 -4.79 1.87
CA ILE A 96 -0.55 -3.39 1.58
C ILE A 96 0.73 -2.58 1.47
N GLY A 97 0.92 -1.90 0.36
CA GLY A 97 1.97 -0.92 0.16
C GLY A 97 1.43 0.48 -0.11
N ALA A 98 2.32 1.45 -0.20
CA ALA A 98 1.97 2.82 -0.58
C ALA A 98 3.01 3.42 -1.51
N ASN A 99 2.59 4.43 -2.28
CA ASN A 99 3.51 5.27 -3.04
C ASN A 99 4.13 6.32 -2.11
N LEU A 100 5.43 6.53 -2.25
CA LEU A 100 6.13 7.71 -1.77
C LEU A 100 6.91 8.33 -2.92
N GLU A 101 6.84 9.65 -3.06
CA GLU A 101 7.43 10.37 -4.18
C GLU A 101 8.82 10.89 -3.81
N PRO A 102 9.90 10.42 -4.45
CA PRO A 102 11.24 10.98 -4.30
C PRO A 102 11.28 12.32 -5.02
N VAL A 103 11.19 13.41 -4.27
CA VAL A 103 11.19 14.78 -4.82
C VAL A 103 12.60 15.35 -4.81
N ASP A 104 13.14 15.67 -6.01
CA ASP A 104 14.33 16.47 -6.15
C ASP A 104 13.94 17.96 -6.18
N ALA A 105 14.34 18.70 -5.14
CA ALA A 105 14.05 20.13 -5.03
C ALA A 105 14.76 20.99 -6.09
N ASP A 106 15.89 20.51 -6.60
CA ASP A 106 16.74 21.23 -7.54
C ASP A 106 16.46 20.85 -9.01
N ALA A 107 15.53 19.94 -9.26
CA ALA A 107 15.18 19.53 -10.61
C ALA A 107 14.58 20.69 -11.41
N ILE A 108 15.10 20.90 -12.62
CA ILE A 108 14.57 21.88 -13.57
C ILE A 108 13.28 21.32 -14.17
N MET A 109 12.17 21.97 -13.87
CA MET A 109 10.84 21.56 -14.34
C MET A 109 10.34 22.52 -15.41
N VAL A 110 9.65 21.99 -16.42
CA VAL A 110 9.00 22.79 -17.47
C VAL A 110 7.76 23.49 -16.95
N GLU A 111 7.08 22.85 -16.00
CA GLU A 111 5.87 23.38 -15.35
C GLU A 111 6.10 23.56 -13.84
N ALA A 112 5.27 24.40 -13.21
CA ALA A 112 5.31 24.56 -11.75
C ALA A 112 5.02 23.24 -11.05
N ARG A 113 5.88 22.88 -10.10
CA ARG A 113 5.70 21.68 -9.30
C ARG A 113 4.48 21.84 -8.37
N ASN A 114 3.61 20.84 -8.35
CA ASN A 114 2.61 20.72 -7.31
C ASN A 114 3.29 20.45 -5.96
N VAL A 115 2.90 21.20 -4.93
CA VAL A 115 3.39 20.95 -3.57
C VAL A 115 2.66 19.73 -3.03
N LEU A 116 3.42 18.66 -2.82
CA LEU A 116 2.91 17.44 -2.20
C LEU A 116 2.88 17.58 -0.67
N PRO A 117 1.91 16.99 0.03
CA PRO A 117 1.97 16.83 1.48
C PRO A 117 3.25 16.10 1.89
N LYS A 118 3.85 16.51 3.00
CA LYS A 118 5.10 15.91 3.49
C LYS A 118 5.01 14.39 3.64
N GLY A 119 3.89 13.87 4.14
CA GLY A 119 3.68 12.43 4.32
C GLY A 119 3.54 11.63 3.03
N ARG A 120 3.56 12.28 1.86
CA ARG A 120 3.59 11.62 0.54
C ARG A 120 4.97 11.66 -0.11
N THR A 121 5.91 12.44 0.42
CA THR A 121 7.27 12.50 -0.12
C THR A 121 8.15 11.43 0.48
N CYS A 122 9.11 10.90 -0.29
CA CYS A 122 10.06 9.92 0.22
C CYS A 122 11.15 10.62 1.04
N SER A 123 11.25 10.25 2.29
CA SER A 123 12.28 10.69 3.24
C SER A 123 12.48 9.61 4.31
N VAL A 124 13.54 9.70 5.09
CA VAL A 124 13.76 8.79 6.23
C VAL A 124 12.57 8.83 7.19
N GLU A 125 12.06 10.02 7.52
CA GLU A 125 10.92 10.19 8.42
C GLU A 125 9.65 9.50 7.91
N THR A 126 9.35 9.64 6.61
CA THR A 126 8.16 9.03 6.01
C THR A 126 8.31 7.52 5.82
N LEU A 127 9.50 7.02 5.55
CA LEU A 127 9.79 5.58 5.54
C LEU A 127 9.62 4.95 6.92
N GLU A 128 10.12 5.61 7.97
CA GLU A 128 9.90 5.16 9.36
C GLU A 128 8.42 5.24 9.76
N ALA A 129 7.68 6.25 9.29
CA ALA A 129 6.25 6.33 9.52
C ALA A 129 5.49 5.21 8.80
N ALA A 130 5.86 4.90 7.57
CA ALA A 130 5.29 3.80 6.79
C ALA A 130 5.52 2.44 7.47
N ASP A 131 6.71 2.21 8.01
CA ASP A 131 7.04 1.01 8.78
C ASP A 131 6.18 0.91 10.05
N ARG A 132 6.08 2.01 10.83
CA ARG A 132 5.22 2.06 12.03
C ARG A 132 3.73 1.82 11.72
N LEU A 133 3.25 2.27 10.56
CA LEU A 133 1.89 1.99 10.10
C LEU A 133 1.69 0.52 9.70
N GLY A 134 2.79 -0.23 9.52
CA GLY A 134 2.76 -1.63 9.14
C GLY A 134 2.52 -1.84 7.64
N LEU A 135 2.97 -0.92 6.77
CA LEU A 135 3.02 -1.16 5.33
C LEU A 135 4.03 -2.26 5.01
N ASP A 136 3.72 -3.12 4.03
CA ASP A 136 4.56 -4.26 3.65
C ASP A 136 5.61 -3.88 2.61
N PHE A 137 5.34 -2.86 1.81
CA PHE A 137 6.24 -2.38 0.77
C PHE A 137 5.96 -0.91 0.41
N ILE A 138 6.95 -0.27 -0.19
CA ILE A 138 6.85 1.09 -0.74
C ILE A 138 7.17 1.05 -2.22
N CYS A 139 6.37 1.76 -3.02
CA CYS A 139 6.66 2.06 -4.41
C CYS A 139 7.17 3.50 -4.50
N LEU A 140 8.36 3.69 -5.05
CA LEU A 140 8.93 5.00 -5.32
C LEU A 140 8.54 5.43 -6.73
N THR A 141 7.72 6.47 -6.85
CA THR A 141 7.17 6.94 -8.13
C THR A 141 7.41 8.43 -8.35
#